data_1f17403b8e4d0958f282ce01c2577882
#
_entry.id   1f17403b8e4d0958f282ce01c2577882
#
_cell.length_a   1.000
_cell.length_b   1.000
_cell.length_c   1.000
_cell.angle_alpha   90.00
_cell.angle_beta   90.00
_cell.angle_gamma   90.00
#
_symmetry.space_group_name_H-M   'P 1'
#
loop_
_entity.id
_entity.type
_entity.pdbx_description
1 polymer ?
#
loop_
_entity_poly.entity_id
_entity_poly.type
_entity_poly.pdbx_seq_one_letter_code
_entity_poly.pdbx_strand_id
1 'polypeptide(L)'
;MPNSEDLQKFHEQRIDMLESLDGPVIALPTKYPDGYFVPQHSHSRAQLLCASQGVVLVTTEAGRWMIPGDHAMWIPAGVKHSVEIVGDVFMRSIYIAVDVISGVPDHLHVVGLTDLMRCLIIDATSVDSIPEPGTRDALVIELILRDLHRLPQRSLGLPFPADVRLQKLCREFVKAPLARATIDDWADKMAMSRRSFTRHFQRETGVSLSVWRQQACLFAAVPRLTEGEAVTTVALDLGYDSVSAFTTMFRRMLGVSPKFYLPRMHAASVEDRDKLSSAMVE
;
A
#
# COMPACT_ATOMS: atom_id res chain seq x y z
N MET A 1 -1.16 -11.71 -23.66
CA MET A 1 -1.15 -11.46 -22.21
C MET A 1 -1.16 -12.81 -21.52
N PRO A 2 -0.34 -13.08 -20.50
CA PRO A 2 -0.41 -14.33 -19.76
C PRO A 2 -1.83 -14.46 -19.18
N ASN A 3 -2.35 -15.67 -19.20
CA ASN A 3 -3.65 -16.04 -18.68
C ASN A 3 -3.64 -15.92 -17.12
N SER A 4 -4.79 -15.70 -16.50
CA SER A 4 -4.93 -15.60 -15.03
C SER A 4 -4.37 -16.81 -14.28
N GLU A 5 -4.45 -18.01 -14.85
CA GLU A 5 -3.89 -19.24 -14.28
C GLU A 5 -2.36 -19.28 -14.34
N ASP A 6 -1.76 -18.75 -15.42
CA ASP A 6 -0.30 -18.68 -15.54
C ASP A 6 0.29 -17.69 -14.53
N LEU A 7 -0.40 -16.59 -14.28
CA LEU A 7 -0.01 -15.58 -13.30
C LEU A 7 -0.17 -16.11 -11.87
N GLN A 8 -1.19 -16.91 -11.59
CA GLN A 8 -1.36 -17.54 -10.30
C GLN A 8 -0.26 -18.56 -10.02
N LYS A 9 0.06 -19.43 -10.99
CA LYS A 9 1.20 -20.35 -10.89
C LYS A 9 2.52 -19.63 -10.69
N PHE A 10 2.75 -18.54 -11.42
CA PHE A 10 3.93 -17.71 -11.25
C PHE A 10 4.05 -17.17 -9.83
N HIS A 11 2.92 -16.72 -9.25
CA HIS A 11 2.91 -16.21 -7.89
C HIS A 11 3.16 -17.32 -6.84
N GLU A 12 2.52 -18.48 -6.98
CA GLU A 12 2.75 -19.64 -6.11
C GLU A 12 4.21 -20.08 -6.16
N GLN A 13 4.79 -20.21 -7.34
CA GLN A 13 6.22 -20.52 -7.51
C GLN A 13 7.14 -19.48 -6.85
N ARG A 14 6.77 -18.20 -6.86
CA ARG A 14 7.55 -17.16 -6.17
C ARG A 14 7.48 -17.27 -4.66
N ILE A 15 6.32 -17.61 -4.11
CA ILE A 15 6.19 -17.85 -2.66
C ILE A 15 7.02 -19.07 -2.27
N ASP A 16 6.91 -20.17 -2.99
CA ASP A 16 7.69 -21.38 -2.73
C ASP A 16 9.20 -21.09 -2.83
N MET A 17 9.61 -20.32 -3.85
CA MET A 17 10.99 -19.85 -3.98
C MET A 17 11.41 -19.00 -2.78
N LEU A 18 10.58 -18.02 -2.37
CA LEU A 18 10.85 -17.16 -1.23
C LEU A 18 11.03 -17.95 0.07
N GLU A 19 10.17 -18.95 0.29
CA GLU A 19 10.24 -19.82 1.48
C GLU A 19 11.45 -20.77 1.45
N SER A 20 11.96 -21.09 0.26
CA SER A 20 13.15 -21.95 0.09
C SER A 20 14.47 -21.20 0.16
N LEU A 21 14.45 -19.86 0.06
CA LEU A 21 15.68 -19.06 0.09
C LEU A 21 16.19 -18.90 1.52
N ASP A 22 17.46 -19.26 1.72
CA ASP A 22 18.18 -18.97 2.95
C ASP A 22 18.60 -17.49 3.01
N GLY A 23 18.88 -17.01 4.23
CA GLY A 23 19.40 -15.67 4.46
C GLY A 23 18.48 -14.77 5.27
N PRO A 24 19.06 -13.77 5.95
CA PRO A 24 18.34 -12.89 6.87
C PRO A 24 17.39 -11.92 6.16
N VAL A 25 17.75 -11.49 4.96
CA VAL A 25 16.97 -10.53 4.15
C VAL A 25 17.02 -10.97 2.69
N ILE A 26 15.86 -10.92 2.03
CA ILE A 26 15.69 -11.21 0.61
C ILE A 26 15.04 -9.99 -0.05
N ALA A 27 15.65 -9.46 -1.10
CA ALA A 27 15.16 -8.32 -1.85
C ALA A 27 14.71 -8.77 -3.24
N LEU A 28 13.43 -8.58 -3.59
CA LEU A 28 12.86 -9.06 -4.84
C LEU A 28 12.16 -7.93 -5.61
N PRO A 29 12.60 -7.62 -6.84
CA PRO A 29 11.86 -6.77 -7.76
C PRO A 29 10.82 -7.58 -8.52
N THR A 30 9.66 -6.99 -8.80
CA THR A 30 8.60 -7.64 -9.59
C THR A 30 7.82 -6.61 -10.39
N LYS A 31 7.60 -6.89 -11.67
CA LYS A 31 6.69 -6.10 -12.52
C LYS A 31 5.33 -6.76 -12.56
N TYR A 32 4.30 -5.97 -12.31
CA TYR A 32 2.91 -6.38 -12.44
C TYR A 32 2.18 -5.47 -13.41
N PRO A 33 1.40 -6.04 -14.35
CA PRO A 33 0.56 -5.25 -15.23
C PRO A 33 -0.65 -4.68 -14.48
N ASP A 34 -1.25 -3.65 -15.04
CA ASP A 34 -2.51 -3.08 -14.54
C ASP A 34 -3.60 -4.15 -14.39
N GLY A 35 -4.41 -4.01 -13.34
CA GLY A 35 -5.51 -4.90 -13.02
C GLY A 35 -5.09 -6.29 -12.51
N TYR A 36 -3.78 -6.55 -12.31
CA TYR A 36 -3.34 -7.83 -11.76
C TYR A 36 -3.77 -7.99 -10.30
N PHE A 37 -4.26 -9.18 -9.97
CA PHE A 37 -4.66 -9.53 -8.62
C PHE A 37 -3.82 -10.69 -8.10
N VAL A 38 -3.11 -10.45 -6.98
CA VAL A 38 -2.41 -11.48 -6.22
C VAL A 38 -3.39 -12.08 -5.21
N PRO A 39 -3.72 -13.38 -5.31
CA PRO A 39 -4.63 -14.03 -4.38
C PRO A 39 -4.16 -13.97 -2.93
N GLN A 40 -5.05 -14.28 -2.00
CA GLN A 40 -4.72 -14.30 -0.58
C GLN A 40 -3.63 -15.34 -0.29
N HIS A 41 -2.55 -14.87 0.31
CA HIS A 41 -1.39 -15.66 0.72
C HIS A 41 -0.78 -15.11 2.01
N SER A 42 0.19 -15.81 2.55
CA SER A 42 1.05 -15.37 3.65
C SER A 42 2.45 -15.95 3.45
N HIS A 43 3.43 -15.38 4.12
CA HIS A 43 4.81 -15.87 4.10
C HIS A 43 5.41 -15.82 5.52
N SER A 44 6.43 -16.64 5.77
CA SER A 44 7.11 -16.77 7.06
C SER A 44 7.94 -15.56 7.46
N ARG A 45 8.24 -14.69 6.51
CA ARG A 45 9.04 -13.47 6.69
C ARG A 45 8.17 -12.25 6.84
N ALA A 46 8.63 -11.24 7.56
CA ALA A 46 8.05 -9.90 7.46
C ALA A 46 8.39 -9.27 6.11
N GLN A 47 7.53 -8.39 5.59
CA GLN A 47 7.73 -7.75 4.29
C GLN A 47 7.64 -6.23 4.41
N LEU A 48 8.61 -5.53 3.83
CA LEU A 48 8.48 -4.13 3.44
C LEU A 48 8.14 -4.10 1.95
N LEU A 49 6.86 -3.84 1.65
CA LEU A 49 6.33 -3.79 0.27
C LEU A 49 6.35 -2.37 -0.24
N CYS A 50 7.08 -2.09 -1.30
CA CYS A 50 7.21 -0.77 -1.92
C CYS A 50 6.73 -0.80 -3.37
N ALA A 51 6.07 0.26 -3.82
CA ALA A 51 5.78 0.51 -5.22
C ALA A 51 6.58 1.73 -5.69
N SER A 52 7.37 1.60 -6.76
CA SER A 52 8.06 2.76 -7.35
C SER A 52 7.19 3.45 -8.41
N GLN A 53 6.19 2.76 -8.93
CA GLN A 53 5.22 3.23 -9.93
C GLN A 53 3.86 2.58 -9.66
N GLY A 54 2.77 3.20 -10.10
CA GLY A 54 1.41 2.69 -9.91
C GLY A 54 0.93 2.78 -8.46
N VAL A 55 -0.11 2.05 -8.15
CA VAL A 55 -0.68 1.95 -6.80
C VAL A 55 -0.91 0.50 -6.43
N VAL A 56 -0.51 0.14 -5.23
CA VAL A 56 -0.77 -1.19 -4.67
C VAL A 56 -1.84 -1.08 -3.60
N LEU A 57 -2.89 -1.91 -3.71
CA LEU A 57 -3.93 -2.05 -2.69
C LEU A 57 -3.76 -3.39 -2.00
N VAL A 58 -3.47 -3.38 -0.71
CA VAL A 58 -3.36 -4.59 0.11
C VAL A 58 -4.62 -4.75 0.94
N THR A 59 -5.24 -5.93 0.91
CA THR A 59 -6.43 -6.25 1.69
C THR A 59 -6.15 -7.43 2.61
N THR A 60 -6.59 -7.31 3.87
CA THR A 60 -6.55 -8.35 4.91
C THR A 60 -7.90 -8.42 5.62
N GLU A 61 -8.03 -9.33 6.58
CA GLU A 61 -9.22 -9.35 7.46
C GLU A 61 -9.34 -8.06 8.29
N ALA A 62 -8.19 -7.48 8.69
CA ALA A 62 -8.12 -6.29 9.54
C ALA A 62 -8.39 -4.97 8.79
N GLY A 63 -8.37 -4.97 7.45
CA GLY A 63 -8.61 -3.75 6.70
C GLY A 63 -8.07 -3.75 5.28
N ARG A 64 -8.00 -2.56 4.70
CA ARG A 64 -7.44 -2.31 3.38
C ARG A 64 -6.44 -1.15 3.45
N TRP A 65 -5.32 -1.29 2.77
CA TRP A 65 -4.23 -0.29 2.74
C TRP A 65 -3.91 0.08 1.29
N MET A 66 -3.60 1.34 1.09
CA MET A 66 -3.14 1.85 -0.19
C MET A 66 -1.67 2.27 -0.08
N ILE A 67 -0.87 1.77 -0.98
CA ILE A 67 0.57 2.05 -1.08
C ILE A 67 0.80 2.78 -2.40
N PRO A 68 0.75 4.11 -2.41
CA PRO A 68 1.13 4.89 -3.57
C PRO A 68 2.65 4.96 -3.68
N GLY A 69 3.15 5.42 -4.81
CA GLY A 69 4.58 5.75 -4.95
C GLY A 69 5.08 6.59 -3.78
N ASP A 70 6.34 6.49 -3.43
CA ASP A 70 6.98 7.14 -2.27
C ASP A 70 6.56 6.60 -0.90
N HIS A 71 5.82 5.49 -0.87
CA HIS A 71 5.40 4.82 0.37
C HIS A 71 5.73 3.33 0.33
N ALA A 72 5.81 2.76 1.51
CA ALA A 72 5.92 1.32 1.69
C ALA A 72 4.92 0.84 2.73
N MET A 73 4.59 -0.44 2.67
CA MET A 73 3.78 -1.10 3.69
C MET A 73 4.62 -2.10 4.45
N TRP A 74 4.58 -2.02 5.76
CA TRP A 74 5.08 -3.07 6.63
C TRP A 74 3.99 -4.12 6.84
N ILE A 75 4.32 -5.38 6.50
CA ILE A 75 3.47 -6.54 6.66
C ILE A 75 4.21 -7.52 7.59
N PRO A 76 3.72 -7.74 8.83
CA PRO A 76 4.31 -8.72 9.73
C PRO A 76 4.24 -10.14 9.16
N ALA A 77 5.16 -11.01 9.57
CA ALA A 77 5.19 -12.41 9.18
C ALA A 77 3.87 -13.13 9.50
N GLY A 78 3.44 -14.03 8.63
CA GLY A 78 2.23 -14.83 8.78
C GLY A 78 0.91 -14.11 8.52
N VAL A 79 0.91 -12.80 8.26
CA VAL A 79 -0.32 -12.06 7.98
C VAL A 79 -0.85 -12.42 6.60
N LYS A 80 -2.07 -12.96 6.57
CA LYS A 80 -2.78 -13.27 5.31
C LYS A 80 -3.23 -12.00 4.61
N HIS A 81 -2.82 -11.83 3.35
CA HIS A 81 -3.12 -10.65 2.55
C HIS A 81 -3.28 -10.99 1.07
N SER A 82 -4.08 -10.18 0.37
CA SER A 82 -4.20 -10.14 -1.08
C SER A 82 -3.75 -8.79 -1.60
N VAL A 83 -3.31 -8.75 -2.86
CA VAL A 83 -2.79 -7.52 -3.47
C VAL A 83 -3.50 -7.26 -4.79
N GLU A 84 -4.00 -6.04 -4.96
CA GLU A 84 -4.60 -5.53 -6.19
C GLU A 84 -3.69 -4.45 -6.77
N ILE A 85 -3.40 -4.55 -8.04
CA ILE A 85 -2.50 -3.67 -8.78
C ILE A 85 -3.32 -2.67 -9.60
N VAL A 86 -3.00 -1.38 -9.47
CA VAL A 86 -3.66 -0.29 -10.20
C VAL A 86 -2.62 0.52 -10.96
N GLY A 87 -2.74 0.51 -12.29
CA GLY A 87 -1.69 0.91 -13.20
C GLY A 87 -0.57 -0.12 -13.27
N ASP A 88 0.36 0.05 -14.19
CA ASP A 88 1.57 -0.77 -14.22
C ASP A 88 2.41 -0.51 -12.96
N VAL A 89 2.70 -1.55 -12.19
CA VAL A 89 3.47 -1.46 -10.95
C VAL A 89 4.83 -2.12 -11.09
N PHE A 90 5.88 -1.39 -10.71
CA PHE A 90 7.16 -1.98 -10.39
C PHE A 90 7.29 -2.07 -8.86
N MET A 91 7.05 -3.27 -8.35
CA MET A 91 7.08 -3.57 -6.92
C MET A 91 8.50 -3.97 -6.52
N ARG A 92 8.93 -3.46 -5.36
CA ARG A 92 10.16 -3.85 -4.70
C ARG A 92 9.82 -4.33 -3.30
N SER A 93 10.08 -5.58 -3.01
CA SER A 93 9.79 -6.19 -1.71
C SER A 93 11.06 -6.58 -1.00
N ILE A 94 11.19 -6.14 0.24
CA ILE A 94 12.25 -6.59 1.15
C ILE A 94 11.62 -7.54 2.16
N TYR A 95 11.99 -8.81 2.12
CA TYR A 95 11.54 -9.84 3.04
C TYR A 95 12.59 -10.07 4.11
N ILE A 96 12.16 -10.01 5.37
CA ILE A 96 13.04 -10.00 6.55
C ILE A 96 12.68 -11.16 7.45
N ALA A 97 13.63 -12.02 7.79
CA ALA A 97 13.43 -13.10 8.76
C ALA A 97 13.12 -12.52 10.15
N VAL A 98 12.23 -13.17 10.88
CA VAL A 98 11.69 -12.64 12.16
C VAL A 98 12.71 -12.48 13.26
N ASP A 99 13.81 -13.21 13.19
CA ASP A 99 14.93 -13.21 14.17
C ASP A 99 15.97 -12.11 13.89
N VAL A 100 15.90 -11.47 12.73
CA VAL A 100 16.92 -10.48 12.29
C VAL A 100 16.63 -9.08 12.80
N ILE A 101 15.36 -8.76 13.04
CA ILE A 101 14.94 -7.42 13.43
C ILE A 101 14.07 -7.47 14.68
N SER A 102 14.51 -6.76 15.72
CA SER A 102 13.76 -6.60 16.97
C SER A 102 13.09 -5.22 17.02
N GLY A 103 11.96 -5.12 17.73
CA GLY A 103 11.28 -3.85 17.99
C GLY A 103 10.49 -3.28 16.79
N VAL A 104 10.30 -4.04 15.71
CA VAL A 104 9.37 -3.66 14.65
C VAL A 104 7.93 -3.83 15.10
N PRO A 105 7.00 -2.99 14.62
CA PRO A 105 5.59 -3.16 14.93
C PRO A 105 5.05 -4.53 14.50
N ASP A 106 4.23 -5.13 15.36
CA ASP A 106 3.51 -6.39 15.11
C ASP A 106 2.22 -6.21 14.31
N HIS A 107 1.98 -4.99 13.81
CA HIS A 107 0.76 -4.64 13.09
C HIS A 107 1.09 -4.03 11.72
N LEU A 108 0.12 -4.17 10.81
CA LEU A 108 0.14 -3.58 9.49
C LEU A 108 0.14 -2.05 9.56
N HIS A 109 1.05 -1.39 8.85
CA HIS A 109 1.04 0.06 8.72
C HIS A 109 1.77 0.52 7.45
N VAL A 110 1.38 1.69 6.97
CA VAL A 110 2.05 2.34 5.83
C VAL A 110 3.05 3.35 6.36
N VAL A 111 4.21 3.42 5.71
CA VAL A 111 5.29 4.37 6.01
C VAL A 111 5.62 5.21 4.78
N GLY A 112 6.02 6.46 5.00
CA GLY A 112 6.61 7.29 3.96
C GLY A 112 8.08 6.94 3.76
N LEU A 113 8.51 6.77 2.52
CA LEU A 113 9.92 6.53 2.21
C LEU A 113 10.70 7.85 2.19
N THR A 114 11.87 7.85 2.82
CA THR A 114 12.88 8.88 2.61
C THR A 114 13.60 8.64 1.29
N ASP A 115 14.24 9.67 0.71
CA ASP A 115 15.04 9.51 -0.52
C ASP A 115 16.16 8.49 -0.31
N LEU A 116 16.80 8.50 0.87
CA LEU A 116 17.81 7.52 1.23
C LEU A 116 17.24 6.08 1.20
N MET A 117 16.13 5.84 1.91
CA MET A 117 15.52 4.50 1.97
C MET A 117 15.11 4.01 0.59
N ARG A 118 14.59 4.90 -0.26
CA ARG A 118 14.23 4.57 -1.65
C ARG A 118 15.46 4.10 -2.44
N CYS A 119 16.57 4.85 -2.37
CA CYS A 119 17.83 4.48 -3.05
C CYS A 119 18.36 3.13 -2.53
N LEU A 120 18.32 2.90 -1.22
CA LEU A 120 18.75 1.65 -0.62
C LEU A 120 17.91 0.45 -1.09
N ILE A 121 16.58 0.61 -1.17
CA ILE A 121 15.67 -0.44 -1.67
C ILE A 121 15.94 -0.75 -3.15
N ILE A 122 16.18 0.27 -3.97
CA ILE A 122 16.56 0.10 -5.39
C ILE A 122 17.86 -0.69 -5.49
N ASP A 123 18.85 -0.31 -4.74
CA ASP A 123 20.16 -0.95 -4.69
C ASP A 123 20.04 -2.43 -4.26
N ALA A 124 19.38 -2.67 -3.12
CA ALA A 124 19.18 -4.03 -2.58
C ALA A 124 18.44 -4.95 -3.55
N THR A 125 17.47 -4.43 -4.33
CA THR A 125 16.72 -5.23 -5.31
C THR A 125 17.44 -5.40 -6.66
N SER A 126 18.64 -4.86 -6.79
CA SER A 126 19.50 -5.00 -7.99
C SER A 126 20.61 -6.06 -7.79
N VAL A 127 20.67 -6.69 -6.61
CA VAL A 127 21.66 -7.72 -6.27
C VAL A 127 21.02 -9.10 -6.47
N ASP A 128 21.67 -9.96 -7.24
CA ASP A 128 21.17 -11.31 -7.61
C ASP A 128 21.52 -12.40 -6.58
N SER A 129 22.24 -12.08 -5.53
CA SER A 129 22.70 -13.04 -4.52
C SER A 129 22.60 -12.49 -3.09
N ILE A 130 22.63 -13.38 -2.10
CA ILE A 130 22.75 -12.98 -0.70
C ILE A 130 24.11 -12.33 -0.49
N PRO A 131 24.16 -11.07 0.00
CA PRO A 131 25.43 -10.35 0.14
C PRO A 131 26.36 -11.00 1.16
N GLU A 132 27.62 -11.14 0.81
CA GLU A 132 28.64 -11.60 1.75
C GLU A 132 28.91 -10.54 2.83
N PRO A 133 29.15 -10.96 4.09
CA PRO A 133 29.45 -10.04 5.20
C PRO A 133 30.65 -9.14 4.88
N GLY A 134 30.53 -7.85 5.18
CA GLY A 134 31.57 -6.85 4.95
C GLY A 134 31.61 -6.25 3.55
N THR A 135 30.76 -6.73 2.64
CA THR A 135 30.60 -6.12 1.30
C THR A 135 29.74 -4.86 1.34
N ARG A 136 29.80 -4.04 0.30
CA ARG A 136 28.94 -2.87 0.13
C ARG A 136 27.45 -3.25 0.22
N ASP A 137 27.07 -4.34 -0.40
CA ASP A 137 25.69 -4.79 -0.49
C ASP A 137 25.16 -5.26 0.88
N ALA A 138 26.02 -5.91 1.67
CA ALA A 138 25.70 -6.22 3.07
C ALA A 138 25.46 -4.95 3.91
N LEU A 139 26.24 -3.89 3.70
CA LEU A 139 26.05 -2.59 4.36
C LEU A 139 24.75 -1.90 3.94
N VAL A 140 24.34 -2.04 2.67
CA VAL A 140 23.04 -1.55 2.18
C VAL A 140 21.90 -2.22 2.94
N ILE A 141 21.93 -3.55 3.06
CA ILE A 141 20.91 -4.30 3.84
C ILE A 141 20.90 -3.88 5.30
N GLU A 142 22.09 -3.79 5.93
CA GLU A 142 22.21 -3.37 7.32
C GLU A 142 21.61 -1.96 7.53
N LEU A 143 21.85 -1.03 6.61
CA LEU A 143 21.32 0.33 6.71
C LEU A 143 19.80 0.36 6.53
N ILE A 144 19.21 -0.44 5.63
CA ILE A 144 17.76 -0.62 5.52
C ILE A 144 17.18 -1.06 6.86
N LEU A 145 17.73 -2.09 7.49
CA LEU A 145 17.24 -2.63 8.76
C LEU A 145 17.31 -1.58 9.89
N ARG A 146 18.39 -0.82 9.95
CA ARG A 146 18.59 0.22 10.99
C ARG A 146 17.68 1.42 10.79
N ASP A 147 17.37 1.79 9.55
CA ASP A 147 16.60 2.99 9.23
C ASP A 147 15.08 2.72 9.16
N LEU A 148 14.67 1.45 9.10
CA LEU A 148 13.27 1.04 9.04
C LEU A 148 12.43 1.64 10.18
N HIS A 149 12.95 1.65 11.41
CA HIS A 149 12.27 2.21 12.59
C HIS A 149 12.07 3.73 12.56
N ARG A 150 12.79 4.43 11.68
CA ARG A 150 12.74 5.88 11.54
C ARG A 150 11.74 6.35 10.50
N LEU A 151 11.19 5.43 9.72
CA LEU A 151 10.24 5.78 8.66
C LEU A 151 8.95 6.34 9.27
N PRO A 152 8.48 7.51 8.79
CA PRO A 152 7.29 8.14 9.33
C PRO A 152 6.04 7.33 8.95
N GLN A 153 5.26 6.94 9.95
CA GLN A 153 3.97 6.28 9.72
C GLN A 153 2.99 7.21 9.01
N ARG A 154 2.15 6.63 8.14
CA ARG A 154 1.15 7.34 7.34
C ARG A 154 -0.23 6.71 7.52
N SER A 155 -1.24 7.57 7.69
CA SER A 155 -2.64 7.13 7.81
C SER A 155 -3.24 6.80 6.45
N LEU A 156 -2.71 5.78 5.78
CA LEU A 156 -3.19 5.27 4.48
C LEU A 156 -3.79 3.87 4.63
N GLY A 157 -4.50 3.64 5.73
CA GLY A 157 -5.20 2.40 6.03
C GLY A 157 -6.68 2.64 6.27
N LEU A 158 -7.50 1.71 5.82
CA LEU A 158 -8.92 1.60 6.12
C LEU A 158 -9.13 0.41 7.06
N PRO A 159 -8.92 0.59 8.38
CA PRO A 159 -9.13 -0.49 9.32
C PRO A 159 -10.62 -0.90 9.31
N PHE A 160 -10.86 -2.21 9.27
CA PHE A 160 -12.21 -2.77 9.39
C PHE A 160 -12.49 -3.12 10.85
N PRO A 161 -13.70 -2.78 11.34
CA PRO A 161 -14.10 -3.13 12.69
C PRO A 161 -14.30 -4.63 12.87
N ALA A 162 -14.11 -5.14 14.10
CA ALA A 162 -14.43 -6.52 14.46
C ALA A 162 -15.94 -6.75 14.59
N ASP A 163 -16.73 -5.72 14.93
CA ASP A 163 -18.18 -5.78 14.92
C ASP A 163 -18.71 -6.10 13.52
N VAL A 164 -19.36 -7.26 13.37
CA VAL A 164 -19.83 -7.79 12.07
C VAL A 164 -20.78 -6.86 11.34
N ARG A 165 -21.71 -6.18 12.08
CA ARG A 165 -22.67 -5.24 11.47
C ARG A 165 -21.97 -3.99 10.96
N LEU A 166 -21.08 -3.43 11.77
CA LEU A 166 -20.30 -2.26 11.40
C LEU A 166 -19.33 -2.59 10.27
N GLN A 167 -18.70 -3.76 10.29
CA GLN A 167 -17.82 -4.23 9.23
C GLN A 167 -18.56 -4.33 7.88
N LYS A 168 -19.79 -4.86 7.90
CA LYS A 168 -20.63 -4.91 6.68
C LYS A 168 -20.88 -3.51 6.13
N LEU A 169 -21.25 -2.54 6.97
CA LEU A 169 -21.45 -1.14 6.56
C LEU A 169 -20.17 -0.53 5.99
N CYS A 170 -19.03 -0.77 6.61
CA CYS A 170 -17.73 -0.32 6.11
C CYS A 170 -17.42 -0.90 4.72
N ARG A 171 -17.61 -2.20 4.54
CA ARG A 171 -17.39 -2.88 3.24
C ARG A 171 -18.33 -2.39 2.14
N GLU A 172 -19.59 -2.14 2.47
CA GLU A 172 -20.55 -1.55 1.53
C GLU A 172 -20.16 -0.12 1.14
N PHE A 173 -19.74 0.68 2.11
CA PHE A 173 -19.32 2.06 1.86
C PHE A 173 -18.06 2.11 0.95
N VAL A 174 -17.09 1.23 1.14
CA VAL A 174 -15.86 1.20 0.33
C VAL A 174 -16.14 0.93 -1.16
N LYS A 175 -17.22 0.22 -1.48
CA LYS A 175 -17.62 -0.04 -2.88
C LYS A 175 -18.10 1.21 -3.61
N ALA A 176 -18.73 2.14 -2.89
CA ALA A 176 -19.26 3.40 -3.44
C ALA A 176 -19.15 4.52 -2.38
N PRO A 177 -17.95 5.02 -2.10
CA PRO A 177 -17.74 6.00 -1.05
C PRO A 177 -18.28 7.37 -1.44
N LEU A 178 -18.96 8.02 -0.48
CA LEU A 178 -19.54 9.35 -0.65
C LEU A 178 -19.09 10.28 0.47
N ALA A 179 -18.42 11.38 0.13
CA ALA A 179 -17.91 12.36 1.09
C ALA A 179 -19.03 13.00 1.94
N ARG A 180 -20.24 13.17 1.38
CA ARG A 180 -21.41 13.75 2.03
C ARG A 180 -22.18 12.82 2.97
N ALA A 181 -21.84 11.51 3.04
CA ALA A 181 -22.50 10.60 3.97
C ALA A 181 -22.35 11.11 5.42
N THR A 182 -23.44 11.21 6.17
CA THR A 182 -23.43 11.80 7.50
C THR A 182 -23.19 10.77 8.59
N ILE A 183 -22.77 11.23 9.77
CA ILE A 183 -22.63 10.35 10.92
C ILE A 183 -23.99 9.83 11.41
N ASP A 184 -25.04 10.61 11.19
CA ASP A 184 -26.40 10.26 11.59
C ASP A 184 -26.92 9.09 10.73
N ASP A 185 -26.66 9.11 9.42
CA ASP A 185 -26.99 7.98 8.54
C ASP A 185 -26.35 6.65 8.99
N TRP A 186 -25.12 6.71 9.50
CA TRP A 186 -24.40 5.54 10.00
C TRP A 186 -24.94 5.10 11.37
N ALA A 187 -25.22 6.06 12.26
CA ALA A 187 -25.78 5.80 13.58
C ALA A 187 -27.16 5.15 13.49
N ASP A 188 -28.03 5.64 12.59
CA ASP A 188 -29.35 5.09 12.33
C ASP A 188 -29.28 3.65 11.81
N LYS A 189 -28.39 3.37 10.85
CA LYS A 189 -28.16 2.01 10.35
C LYS A 189 -27.69 1.03 11.42
N MET A 190 -27.00 1.55 12.44
CA MET A 190 -26.55 0.75 13.59
C MET A 190 -27.57 0.72 14.74
N ALA A 191 -28.68 1.44 14.63
CA ALA A 191 -29.66 1.66 15.70
C ALA A 191 -29.01 2.23 16.98
N MET A 192 -28.11 3.19 16.82
CA MET A 192 -27.36 3.85 17.90
C MET A 192 -27.62 5.36 17.91
N SER A 193 -27.48 5.99 19.09
CA SER A 193 -27.35 7.44 19.12
C SER A 193 -26.01 7.87 18.49
N ARG A 194 -25.95 9.05 17.91
CA ARG A 194 -24.75 9.65 17.34
C ARG A 194 -23.52 9.55 18.28
N ARG A 195 -23.73 9.85 19.58
CA ARG A 195 -22.67 9.79 20.59
C ARG A 195 -22.18 8.36 20.82
N SER A 196 -23.09 7.39 20.91
CA SER A 196 -22.74 5.98 21.10
C SER A 196 -22.03 5.43 19.88
N PHE A 197 -22.52 5.75 18.67
CA PHE A 197 -21.91 5.36 17.41
C PHE A 197 -20.49 5.93 17.27
N THR A 198 -20.27 7.22 17.55
CA THR A 198 -18.95 7.84 17.46
C THR A 198 -17.91 7.11 18.32
N ARG A 199 -18.28 6.81 19.58
CA ARG A 199 -17.36 6.08 20.48
C ARG A 199 -17.15 4.64 20.05
N HIS A 200 -18.20 3.97 19.58
CA HIS A 200 -18.14 2.60 19.09
C HIS A 200 -17.22 2.52 17.87
N PHE A 201 -17.45 3.38 16.86
CA PHE A 201 -16.66 3.42 15.65
C PHE A 201 -15.17 3.64 15.95
N GLN A 202 -14.85 4.64 16.79
CA GLN A 202 -13.46 4.95 17.14
C GLN A 202 -12.79 3.84 17.95
N ARG A 203 -13.53 3.16 18.81
CA ARG A 203 -13.00 2.01 19.56
C ARG A 203 -12.67 0.84 18.63
N GLU A 204 -13.55 0.56 17.66
CA GLU A 204 -13.40 -0.55 16.72
C GLU A 204 -12.32 -0.32 15.65
N THR A 205 -12.16 0.93 15.19
CA THR A 205 -11.30 1.25 14.03
C THR A 205 -10.04 2.04 14.41
N GLY A 206 -9.96 2.59 15.61
CA GLY A 206 -8.88 3.47 16.04
C GLY A 206 -8.95 4.89 15.45
N VAL A 207 -9.86 5.17 14.52
CA VAL A 207 -9.97 6.47 13.82
C VAL A 207 -11.39 7.03 13.87
N SER A 208 -11.54 8.34 13.67
CA SER A 208 -12.89 8.91 13.54
C SER A 208 -13.55 8.53 12.21
N LEU A 209 -14.89 8.44 12.18
CA LEU A 209 -15.64 8.19 10.94
C LEU A 209 -15.28 9.20 9.83
N SER A 210 -15.06 10.46 10.18
CA SER A 210 -14.70 11.49 9.19
C SER A 210 -13.35 11.19 8.51
N VAL A 211 -12.34 10.83 9.28
CA VAL A 211 -11.01 10.44 8.74
C VAL A 211 -11.15 9.17 7.90
N TRP A 212 -11.84 8.17 8.42
CA TRP A 212 -12.05 6.89 7.73
C TRP A 212 -12.76 7.06 6.38
N ARG A 213 -13.83 7.88 6.32
CA ARG A 213 -14.54 8.19 5.06
C ARG A 213 -13.64 8.92 4.05
N GLN A 214 -12.82 9.86 4.51
CA GLN A 214 -11.88 10.56 3.63
C GLN A 214 -10.83 9.61 3.04
N GLN A 215 -10.36 8.66 3.84
CA GLN A 215 -9.47 7.60 3.35
C GLN A 215 -10.18 6.72 2.31
N ALA A 216 -11.43 6.34 2.56
CA ALA A 216 -12.22 5.56 1.60
C ALA A 216 -12.41 6.32 0.27
N CYS A 217 -12.74 7.62 0.32
CA CYS A 217 -12.81 8.46 -0.89
C CYS A 217 -11.45 8.56 -1.60
N LEU A 218 -10.36 8.69 -0.84
CA LEU A 218 -9.02 8.73 -1.42
C LEU A 218 -8.67 7.43 -2.15
N PHE A 219 -8.99 6.27 -1.55
CA PHE A 219 -8.74 4.94 -2.13
C PHE A 219 -9.54 4.71 -3.41
N ALA A 220 -10.74 5.29 -3.52
CA ALA A 220 -11.52 5.27 -4.75
C ALA A 220 -11.04 6.30 -5.78
N ALA A 221 -10.50 7.43 -5.32
CA ALA A 221 -10.05 8.50 -6.21
C ALA A 221 -8.74 8.18 -6.93
N VAL A 222 -7.75 7.64 -6.19
CA VAL A 222 -6.39 7.47 -6.72
C VAL A 222 -6.35 6.57 -7.95
N PRO A 223 -6.99 5.38 -7.98
CA PRO A 223 -7.05 4.55 -9.18
C PRO A 223 -7.61 5.30 -10.39
N ARG A 224 -8.77 5.92 -10.25
CA ARG A 224 -9.46 6.67 -11.31
C ARG A 224 -8.60 7.81 -11.87
N LEU A 225 -7.92 8.54 -10.99
CA LEU A 225 -6.99 9.60 -11.39
C LEU A 225 -5.78 9.02 -12.15
N THR A 226 -5.28 7.86 -11.73
CA THR A 226 -4.16 7.17 -12.40
C THR A 226 -4.55 6.69 -13.80
N GLU A 227 -5.80 6.30 -14.01
CA GLU A 227 -6.39 5.97 -15.31
C GLU A 227 -6.66 7.20 -16.18
N GLY A 228 -6.40 8.40 -15.67
CA GLY A 228 -6.52 9.66 -16.42
C GLY A 228 -7.87 10.35 -16.32
N GLU A 229 -8.77 9.91 -15.41
CA GLU A 229 -10.04 10.62 -15.21
C GLU A 229 -9.80 12.05 -14.70
N ALA A 230 -10.65 12.97 -15.13
CA ALA A 230 -10.53 14.38 -14.73
C ALA A 230 -10.79 14.54 -13.22
N VAL A 231 -9.95 15.34 -12.55
CA VAL A 231 -10.08 15.64 -11.11
C VAL A 231 -11.48 16.16 -10.76
N THR A 232 -12.09 16.94 -11.65
CA THR A 232 -13.45 17.49 -11.49
C THR A 232 -14.50 16.37 -11.43
N THR A 233 -14.43 15.41 -12.35
CA THR A 233 -15.36 14.27 -12.42
C THR A 233 -15.23 13.42 -11.14
N VAL A 234 -14.00 13.03 -10.80
CA VAL A 234 -13.74 12.22 -9.62
C VAL A 234 -14.23 12.89 -8.33
N ALA A 235 -13.97 14.20 -8.18
CA ALA A 235 -14.42 14.95 -7.00
C ALA A 235 -15.95 14.99 -6.85
N LEU A 236 -16.67 15.25 -7.94
CA LEU A 236 -18.13 15.35 -7.93
C LEU A 236 -18.78 13.97 -7.70
N ASP A 237 -18.29 12.92 -8.34
CA ASP A 237 -18.80 11.55 -8.19
C ASP A 237 -18.62 11.04 -6.75
N LEU A 238 -17.49 11.39 -6.12
CA LEU A 238 -17.25 11.09 -4.70
C LEU A 238 -18.06 11.97 -3.73
N GLY A 239 -18.93 12.85 -4.25
CA GLY A 239 -19.86 13.65 -3.47
C GLY A 239 -19.21 14.82 -2.73
N TYR A 240 -18.09 15.36 -3.24
CA TYR A 240 -17.54 16.63 -2.75
C TYR A 240 -18.31 17.81 -3.32
N ASP A 241 -18.57 18.81 -2.48
CA ASP A 241 -19.30 20.04 -2.89
C ASP A 241 -18.49 20.89 -3.87
N SER A 242 -17.17 20.72 -3.92
CA SER A 242 -16.29 21.43 -4.84
C SER A 242 -14.99 20.68 -5.08
N VAL A 243 -14.37 20.92 -6.23
CA VAL A 243 -13.01 20.45 -6.57
C VAL A 243 -11.97 20.97 -5.57
N SER A 244 -12.18 22.15 -5.02
CA SER A 244 -11.30 22.75 -4.00
C SER A 244 -11.34 21.95 -2.70
N ALA A 245 -12.52 21.54 -2.24
CA ALA A 245 -12.69 20.71 -1.03
C ALA A 245 -12.00 19.34 -1.20
N PHE A 246 -12.19 18.70 -2.35
CA PHE A 246 -11.50 17.45 -2.70
C PHE A 246 -9.98 17.63 -2.74
N THR A 247 -9.48 18.66 -3.43
CA THR A 247 -8.04 18.94 -3.55
C THR A 247 -7.40 19.19 -2.18
N THR A 248 -8.09 19.88 -1.29
CA THR A 248 -7.63 20.13 0.09
C THR A 248 -7.51 18.82 0.88
N MET A 249 -8.52 17.96 0.80
CA MET A 249 -8.49 16.63 1.43
C MET A 249 -7.32 15.80 0.87
N PHE A 250 -7.22 15.70 -0.44
CA PHE A 250 -6.19 14.92 -1.15
C PHE A 250 -4.79 15.37 -0.76
N ARG A 251 -4.52 16.69 -0.79
CA ARG A 251 -3.24 17.28 -0.40
C ARG A 251 -2.90 17.02 1.07
N ARG A 252 -3.89 17.08 1.96
CA ARG A 252 -3.68 16.79 3.38
C ARG A 252 -3.25 15.34 3.60
N MET A 253 -3.77 14.40 2.81
CA MET A 253 -3.51 12.98 2.99
C MET A 253 -2.24 12.49 2.29
N LEU A 254 -1.95 13.01 1.09
CA LEU A 254 -0.81 12.58 0.26
C LEU A 254 0.32 13.62 0.17
N GLY A 255 0.16 14.78 0.82
CA GLY A 255 1.18 15.84 0.81
C GLY A 255 1.22 16.69 -0.45
N VAL A 256 0.62 16.24 -1.55
CA VAL A 256 0.60 16.92 -2.86
C VAL A 256 -0.81 16.99 -3.42
N SER A 257 -1.08 17.95 -4.31
CA SER A 257 -2.39 18.03 -4.96
C SER A 257 -2.53 16.98 -6.07
N PRO A 258 -3.76 16.60 -6.48
CA PRO A 258 -4.00 15.63 -7.54
C PRO A 258 -3.24 15.96 -8.83
N LYS A 259 -3.20 17.23 -9.20
CA LYS A 259 -2.51 17.71 -10.40
C LYS A 259 -1.00 17.41 -10.40
N PHE A 260 -0.35 17.44 -9.24
CA PHE A 260 1.09 17.18 -9.11
C PHE A 260 1.39 15.73 -8.71
N TYR A 261 0.38 14.99 -8.26
CA TYR A 261 0.51 13.59 -7.91
C TYR A 261 0.73 12.71 -9.16
N LEU A 262 -0.09 12.90 -10.19
CA LEU A 262 -0.05 12.12 -11.43
C LEU A 262 1.29 12.22 -12.19
N PRO A 263 1.89 13.41 -12.43
CA PRO A 263 3.19 13.51 -13.08
C PRO A 263 4.33 12.83 -12.31
N ARG A 264 4.29 12.85 -10.97
CA ARG A 264 5.30 12.15 -10.14
C ARG A 264 5.22 10.64 -10.30
N MET A 265 4.02 10.08 -10.42
CA MET A 265 3.82 8.66 -10.71
C MET A 265 4.42 8.26 -12.06
N HIS A 266 4.32 9.14 -13.07
CA HIS A 266 4.87 8.89 -14.42
C HIS A 266 6.39 9.16 -14.51
N ALA A 267 6.92 10.15 -13.78
CA ALA A 267 8.35 10.49 -13.80
C ALA A 267 9.22 9.39 -13.16
N ALA A 268 8.76 8.78 -12.07
CA ALA A 268 9.43 7.63 -11.45
C ALA A 268 9.57 6.44 -12.42
N SER A 269 8.68 6.33 -13.43
CA SER A 269 8.70 5.27 -14.44
C SER A 269 9.77 5.46 -15.52
N VAL A 270 10.20 6.69 -15.80
CA VAL A 270 11.18 6.98 -16.85
C VAL A 270 12.58 6.70 -16.36
N GLU A 271 12.92 7.10 -15.15
CA GLU A 271 14.25 6.84 -14.55
C GLU A 271 14.54 5.34 -14.32
N ASP A 272 13.50 4.55 -14.00
CA ASP A 272 13.62 3.09 -13.86
C ASP A 272 13.71 2.37 -15.22
N ARG A 273 13.12 2.93 -16.30
CA ARG A 273 13.24 2.34 -17.67
C ARG A 273 14.63 2.44 -18.24
N ASP A 274 15.29 3.57 -18.07
CA ASP A 274 16.62 3.80 -18.65
C ASP A 274 17.70 2.96 -17.97
N LYS A 275 17.58 2.71 -16.67
CA LYS A 275 18.53 1.83 -15.94
C LYS A 275 18.36 0.34 -16.25
N LEU A 276 17.15 -0.10 -16.60
CA LEU A 276 16.86 -1.50 -16.95
C LEU A 276 17.15 -1.83 -18.41
N SER A 277 17.07 -0.84 -19.31
CA SER A 277 17.45 -1.04 -20.72
C SER A 277 18.94 -1.27 -20.89
N SER A 278 19.77 -0.69 -20.02
CA SER A 278 21.22 -0.92 -20.02
C SER A 278 21.64 -2.25 -19.38
N ALA A 279 20.85 -2.80 -18.47
CA ALA A 279 21.14 -4.08 -17.79
C ALA A 279 20.66 -5.33 -18.58
N MET A 280 19.85 -5.15 -19.64
CA MET A 280 19.39 -6.25 -20.50
C MET A 280 20.19 -6.38 -21.81
N VAL A 281 21.25 -5.59 -22.00
CA VAL A 281 22.09 -5.57 -23.21
C VAL A 281 23.52 -6.14 -22.95
N GLU A 282 23.84 -6.52 -21.73
CA GLU A 282 25.01 -7.31 -21.37
C GLU A 282 24.58 -8.75 -20.95
#